data_b9a4fc6b3f97eae005e62a13d276d17e
#
_entry.id   b9a4fc6b3f97eae005e62a13d276d17e
#
_cell.length_a   1.000
_cell.length_b   1.000
_cell.length_c   1.000
_cell.angle_alpha   90.00
_cell.angle_beta   90.00
_cell.angle_gamma   90.00
#
_symmetry.space_group_name_H-M   'P 1'
#
loop_
_entity.id
_entity.type
_entity.pdbx_description
1 polymer ?
#
loop_
_entity_poly.entity_id
_entity_poly.type
_entity_poly.pdbx_seq_one_letter_code
_entity_poly.pdbx_strand_id
1 'polypeptide(L)'
;SKAEKAIKKLKSKKIKQIKKFSTKFNPHDVAPIIRGLLSENKDQKFIINYRLNKHLKYFINGKNVKSYSVKGTATPDHVIRVKPFPLIITPKKNSTIDEFKTTARQAFINYRNKYIKYFKVNHKKAEEKKVMLDTSPRVILIQNVGMFSVGKDLKGAKIAGDLTETNARVISSVEETSAYKFIPEKDLFDVEYWSLEQAKIKKKKQLLEGNVVVITGSTGTIGFETYKMFKSYGAEVVLLDN
;
A
#
# COMPACT_ATOMS: atom_id res chain seq x y z
N SER A 1 -13.91 17.23 -25.55
CA SER A 1 -13.17 16.51 -26.61
C SER A 1 -14.02 15.39 -27.23
N LYS A 2 -13.59 14.84 -28.39
CA LYS A 2 -14.27 13.65 -28.99
C LYS A 2 -14.22 12.45 -28.04
N ALA A 3 -13.15 12.28 -27.30
CA ALA A 3 -12.99 11.21 -26.32
C ALA A 3 -13.99 11.33 -25.16
N GLU A 4 -14.19 12.51 -24.61
CA GLU A 4 -15.19 12.74 -23.54
C GLU A 4 -16.63 12.45 -24.01
N LYS A 5 -16.97 12.83 -25.26
CA LYS A 5 -18.28 12.51 -25.86
C LYS A 5 -18.45 11.00 -26.05
N ALA A 6 -17.39 10.28 -26.42
CA ALA A 6 -17.42 8.82 -26.55
C ALA A 6 -17.59 8.14 -25.17
N ILE A 7 -16.83 8.58 -24.16
CA ILE A 7 -16.94 8.04 -22.79
C ILE A 7 -18.35 8.23 -22.22
N LYS A 8 -18.98 9.42 -22.42
CA LYS A 8 -20.34 9.69 -21.96
C LYS A 8 -21.41 8.78 -22.60
N LYS A 9 -21.14 8.17 -23.75
CA LYS A 9 -22.04 7.23 -24.43
C LYS A 9 -21.89 5.79 -23.91
N LEU A 10 -20.84 5.47 -23.15
CA LEU A 10 -20.65 4.14 -22.60
C LEU A 10 -21.69 3.84 -21.51
N LYS A 11 -22.34 2.67 -21.61
CA LYS A 11 -23.24 2.20 -20.54
C LYS A 11 -22.39 1.84 -19.32
N SER A 12 -22.51 2.63 -18.25
CA SER A 12 -21.83 2.36 -16.97
C SER A 12 -22.61 1.34 -16.14
N LYS A 13 -21.89 0.36 -15.57
CA LYS A 13 -22.42 -0.58 -14.59
C LYS A 13 -21.60 -0.46 -13.32
N LYS A 14 -22.26 -0.15 -12.22
CA LYS A 14 -21.57 -0.09 -10.90
C LYS A 14 -20.86 -1.40 -10.59
N ILE A 15 -19.68 -1.31 -10.02
CA ILE A 15 -18.96 -2.47 -9.50
C ILE A 15 -19.82 -3.16 -8.43
N LYS A 16 -20.12 -4.45 -8.63
CA LYS A 16 -20.85 -5.24 -7.63
C LYS A 16 -20.09 -5.25 -6.32
N GLN A 17 -20.75 -4.85 -5.25
CA GLN A 17 -20.17 -4.78 -3.92
C GLN A 17 -20.34 -6.12 -3.16
N ILE A 18 -19.40 -6.45 -2.27
CA ILE A 18 -19.65 -7.50 -1.28
C ILE A 18 -20.74 -7.04 -0.31
N LYS A 19 -21.46 -7.99 0.29
CA LYS A 19 -22.38 -7.65 1.39
C LYS A 19 -21.57 -7.05 2.54
N LYS A 20 -22.01 -5.88 3.01
CA LYS A 20 -21.40 -5.25 4.20
C LYS A 20 -21.62 -6.19 5.39
N PHE A 21 -20.57 -6.47 6.12
CA PHE A 21 -20.61 -7.18 7.39
C PHE A 21 -19.77 -6.43 8.43
N SER A 22 -20.12 -6.60 9.69
CA SER A 22 -19.32 -6.08 10.79
C SER A 22 -18.18 -7.04 11.14
N THR A 23 -17.04 -6.47 11.48
CA THR A 23 -15.93 -7.15 12.14
C THR A 23 -15.98 -6.79 13.64
N LYS A 24 -15.40 -7.62 14.49
CA LYS A 24 -15.26 -7.35 15.93
C LYS A 24 -14.04 -6.49 16.25
N PHE A 25 -13.45 -5.85 15.25
CA PHE A 25 -12.26 -5.00 15.37
C PHE A 25 -12.39 -3.80 14.44
N ASN A 26 -11.64 -2.76 14.74
CA ASN A 26 -11.56 -1.51 14.01
C ASN A 26 -10.15 -1.29 13.42
N PRO A 27 -9.91 -0.22 12.64
CA PRO A 27 -8.60 0.04 12.06
C PRO A 27 -7.46 0.20 13.07
N HIS A 28 -7.76 0.69 14.29
CA HIS A 28 -6.74 0.88 15.34
C HIS A 28 -6.25 -0.47 15.89
N ASP A 29 -7.15 -1.45 15.99
CA ASP A 29 -6.80 -2.82 16.40
C ASP A 29 -5.95 -3.52 15.34
N VAL A 30 -6.22 -3.23 14.07
CA VAL A 30 -5.54 -3.84 12.91
C VAL A 30 -4.15 -3.25 12.67
N ALA A 31 -3.96 -1.96 12.91
CA ALA A 31 -2.72 -1.25 12.58
C ALA A 31 -1.46 -1.86 13.24
N PRO A 32 -1.45 -2.21 14.55
CA PRO A 32 -0.30 -2.84 15.18
C PRO A 32 0.04 -4.21 14.57
N ILE A 33 -0.98 -5.00 14.20
CA ILE A 33 -0.81 -6.31 13.57
C ILE A 33 -0.14 -6.15 12.20
N ILE A 34 -0.66 -5.26 11.37
CA ILE A 34 -0.11 -4.97 10.04
C ILE A 34 1.34 -4.50 10.15
N ARG A 35 1.62 -3.55 11.08
CA ARG A 35 2.98 -3.04 11.29
C ARG A 35 3.93 -4.13 11.79
N GLY A 36 3.47 -5.01 12.69
CA GLY A 36 4.23 -6.16 13.16
C GLY A 36 4.60 -7.11 12.03
N LEU A 37 3.64 -7.47 11.17
CA LEU A 37 3.86 -8.36 10.01
C LEU A 37 4.80 -7.77 8.96
N LEU A 38 4.78 -6.45 8.77
CA LEU A 38 5.73 -5.73 7.90
C LEU A 38 7.16 -5.78 8.47
N SER A 39 7.31 -5.77 9.79
CA SER A 39 8.57 -5.67 10.51
C SER A 39 9.11 -7.04 10.99
N GLU A 40 8.52 -8.15 10.56
CA GLU A 40 9.03 -9.51 10.88
C GLU A 40 10.48 -9.71 10.39
N ASN A 41 10.86 -9.05 9.30
CA ASN A 41 12.27 -8.90 8.94
C ASN A 41 12.86 -7.74 9.79
N LYS A 42 13.65 -8.09 10.82
CA LYS A 42 14.19 -7.14 11.81
C LYS A 42 15.00 -5.98 11.22
N ASP A 43 15.52 -6.14 9.99
CA ASP A 43 16.35 -5.14 9.32
C ASP A 43 15.54 -3.99 8.69
N GLN A 44 14.23 -4.12 8.61
CA GLN A 44 13.36 -3.12 7.99
C GLN A 44 12.17 -2.79 8.89
N LYS A 45 12.03 -1.51 9.17
CA LYS A 45 10.86 -0.95 9.85
C LYS A 45 10.08 -0.08 8.87
N PHE A 46 8.77 -0.03 9.06
CA PHE A 46 7.88 0.70 8.19
C PHE A 46 6.92 1.58 8.98
N ILE A 47 6.58 2.71 8.37
CA ILE A 47 5.46 3.56 8.78
C ILE A 47 4.26 3.18 7.94
N ILE A 48 3.11 3.11 8.58
CA ILE A 48 1.82 2.87 7.92
C ILE A 48 0.93 4.10 8.04
N ASN A 49 0.12 4.34 7.01
CA ASN A 49 -0.87 5.40 6.99
C ASN A 49 -2.23 4.83 6.60
N TYR A 50 -3.21 4.97 7.48
CA TYR A 50 -4.58 4.48 7.25
C TYR A 50 -5.41 5.48 6.48
N ARG A 51 -6.21 4.99 5.53
CA ARG A 51 -7.18 5.78 4.77
C ARG A 51 -8.46 5.03 4.49
N LEU A 52 -9.55 5.76 4.60
CA LEU A 52 -10.87 5.31 4.14
C LEU A 52 -11.69 6.52 3.74
N ASN A 53 -12.06 6.59 2.46
CA ASN A 53 -13.04 7.53 1.93
C ASN A 53 -14.07 6.79 1.06
N LYS A 54 -15.05 7.50 0.54
CA LYS A 54 -16.14 6.93 -0.27
C LYS A 54 -15.63 6.13 -1.48
N HIS A 55 -14.61 6.65 -2.18
CA HIS A 55 -14.05 6.02 -3.37
C HIS A 55 -13.23 4.78 -3.02
N LEU A 56 -12.35 4.88 -2.02
CA LEU A 56 -11.60 3.72 -1.53
C LEU A 56 -12.51 2.62 -1.02
N LYS A 57 -13.54 2.98 -0.25
CA LYS A 57 -14.52 2.01 0.24
C LYS A 57 -15.22 1.27 -0.91
N TYR A 58 -15.61 2.01 -1.94
CA TYR A 58 -16.23 1.46 -3.15
C TYR A 58 -15.28 0.51 -3.88
N PHE A 59 -14.02 0.91 -4.07
CA PHE A 59 -12.99 0.10 -4.71
C PHE A 59 -12.67 -1.18 -3.92
N ILE A 60 -12.38 -1.03 -2.62
CA ILE A 60 -11.93 -2.13 -1.77
C ILE A 60 -13.02 -3.19 -1.57
N ASN A 61 -14.28 -2.76 -1.44
CA ASN A 61 -15.41 -3.65 -1.20
C ASN A 61 -16.05 -4.21 -2.49
N GLY A 62 -15.44 -3.97 -3.63
CA GLY A 62 -15.87 -4.61 -4.87
C GLY A 62 -15.70 -6.13 -4.81
N LYS A 63 -16.71 -6.88 -5.30
CA LYS A 63 -16.71 -8.35 -5.26
C LYS A 63 -15.48 -8.96 -5.96
N ASN A 64 -15.01 -8.29 -7.01
CA ASN A 64 -13.88 -8.74 -7.83
C ASN A 64 -12.58 -7.98 -7.56
N VAL A 65 -12.41 -7.35 -6.38
CA VAL A 65 -11.20 -6.57 -6.04
C VAL A 65 -9.91 -7.36 -6.24
N LYS A 66 -9.92 -8.65 -5.95
CA LYS A 66 -8.77 -9.55 -6.15
C LYS A 66 -8.37 -9.72 -7.63
N SER A 67 -9.26 -9.40 -8.56
CA SER A 67 -9.00 -9.44 -10.01
C SER A 67 -8.53 -8.09 -10.53
N TYR A 68 -9.33 -7.03 -10.36
CA TYR A 68 -9.02 -5.76 -11.01
C TYR A 68 -7.89 -4.97 -10.34
N SER A 69 -7.71 -5.09 -9.02
CA SER A 69 -6.69 -4.33 -8.30
C SER A 69 -5.26 -4.84 -8.49
N VAL A 70 -5.09 -6.01 -9.06
CA VAL A 70 -3.77 -6.65 -9.25
C VAL A 70 -3.27 -6.62 -10.69
N LYS A 71 -3.96 -5.89 -11.57
CA LYS A 71 -3.63 -5.81 -12.99
C LYS A 71 -2.59 -4.72 -13.33
N GLY A 72 -2.07 -4.02 -12.34
CA GLY A 72 -1.11 -2.93 -12.49
C GLY A 72 -1.65 -1.59 -12.00
N THR A 73 -0.87 -0.54 -12.20
CA THR A 73 -1.11 0.82 -11.73
C THR A 73 -1.73 1.68 -12.84
N ALA A 74 -2.38 2.81 -12.50
CA ALA A 74 -3.01 3.69 -13.50
C ALA A 74 -1.98 4.29 -14.48
N THR A 75 -0.76 4.52 -14.02
CA THR A 75 0.41 4.89 -14.84
C THR A 75 1.61 4.04 -14.45
N PRO A 76 2.49 3.67 -15.39
CA PRO A 76 3.59 2.73 -15.12
C PRO A 76 4.52 3.17 -13.99
N ASP A 77 4.88 4.44 -13.93
CA ASP A 77 5.80 5.03 -12.96
C ASP A 77 5.31 4.96 -11.49
N HIS A 78 4.01 4.81 -11.27
CA HIS A 78 3.48 4.59 -9.92
C HIS A 78 4.03 3.30 -9.27
N VAL A 79 4.42 2.30 -10.08
CA VAL A 79 4.90 1.00 -9.59
C VAL A 79 6.08 1.12 -8.64
N ILE A 80 6.98 2.08 -8.84
CA ILE A 80 8.13 2.29 -7.94
C ILE A 80 7.73 2.65 -6.51
N ARG A 81 6.52 3.20 -6.32
CA ARG A 81 5.99 3.64 -5.03
C ARG A 81 5.01 2.67 -4.40
N VAL A 82 4.18 2.01 -5.24
CA VAL A 82 3.06 1.18 -4.74
C VAL A 82 3.25 -0.31 -5.02
N LYS A 83 4.31 -0.69 -5.74
CA LYS A 83 4.59 -2.03 -6.27
C LYS A 83 3.54 -2.49 -7.32
N PRO A 84 3.76 -3.60 -8.04
CA PRO A 84 2.90 -4.00 -9.15
C PRO A 84 1.49 -4.41 -8.72
N PHE A 85 1.29 -4.79 -7.46
CA PHE A 85 -0.01 -5.18 -6.93
C PHE A 85 -0.10 -4.93 -5.42
N PRO A 86 -1.31 -4.67 -4.90
CA PRO A 86 -1.55 -4.56 -3.47
C PRO A 86 -1.62 -5.93 -2.79
N LEU A 87 -1.40 -5.97 -1.48
CA LEU A 87 -1.84 -7.06 -0.62
C LEU A 87 -3.33 -6.90 -0.33
N ILE A 88 -4.11 -7.96 -0.49
CA ILE A 88 -5.56 -7.94 -0.23
C ILE A 88 -5.87 -8.92 0.90
N ILE A 89 -6.55 -8.41 1.93
CA ILE A 89 -7.04 -9.21 3.06
C ILE A 89 -8.56 -9.16 3.05
N THR A 90 -9.18 -10.32 3.12
CA THR A 90 -10.64 -10.47 3.22
C THR A 90 -10.96 -11.11 4.57
N PRO A 91 -11.30 -10.32 5.59
CA PRO A 91 -11.71 -10.86 6.89
C PRO A 91 -13.00 -11.68 6.75
N LYS A 92 -13.20 -12.66 7.61
CA LYS A 92 -14.48 -13.37 7.73
C LYS A 92 -15.49 -12.49 8.48
N LYS A 93 -16.78 -12.74 8.21
CA LYS A 93 -17.87 -12.10 8.98
C LYS A 93 -17.72 -12.46 10.47
N ASN A 94 -17.86 -11.47 11.34
CA ASN A 94 -17.75 -11.60 12.80
C ASN A 94 -16.40 -12.16 13.29
N SER A 95 -15.33 -12.15 12.46
CA SER A 95 -14.02 -12.61 12.90
C SER A 95 -13.50 -11.78 14.07
N THR A 96 -12.84 -12.49 14.99
CA THR A 96 -12.08 -11.90 16.10
C THR A 96 -10.77 -11.30 15.58
N ILE A 97 -10.09 -10.55 16.45
CA ILE A 97 -8.79 -9.95 16.11
C ILE A 97 -7.71 -11.04 15.91
N ASP A 98 -7.76 -12.16 16.64
CA ASP A 98 -6.82 -13.26 16.49
C ASP A 98 -7.04 -14.03 15.19
N GLU A 99 -8.29 -14.27 14.80
CA GLU A 99 -8.62 -14.82 13.49
C GLU A 99 -8.17 -13.90 12.37
N PHE A 100 -8.31 -12.59 12.54
CA PHE A 100 -7.77 -11.60 11.60
C PHE A 100 -6.25 -11.70 11.51
N LYS A 101 -5.53 -11.76 12.64
CA LYS A 101 -4.07 -11.90 12.71
C LYS A 101 -3.57 -13.11 11.93
N THR A 102 -4.24 -14.26 12.10
CA THR A 102 -3.95 -15.49 11.37
C THR A 102 -4.16 -15.32 9.86
N THR A 103 -5.31 -14.74 9.47
CA THR A 103 -5.66 -14.47 8.07
C THR A 103 -4.66 -13.50 7.44
N ALA A 104 -4.29 -12.44 8.16
CA ALA A 104 -3.33 -11.45 7.70
C ALA A 104 -1.94 -12.06 7.50
N ARG A 105 -1.45 -12.86 8.46
CA ARG A 105 -0.15 -13.55 8.37
C ARG A 105 -0.08 -14.41 7.11
N GLN A 106 -1.10 -15.21 6.84
CA GLN A 106 -1.15 -16.05 5.63
C GLN A 106 -1.17 -15.18 4.35
N ALA A 107 -1.91 -14.08 4.36
CA ALA A 107 -1.95 -13.16 3.22
C ALA A 107 -0.58 -12.51 2.95
N PHE A 108 0.18 -12.15 3.99
CA PHE A 108 1.55 -11.64 3.85
C PHE A 108 2.51 -12.68 3.28
N ILE A 109 2.44 -13.94 3.73
CA ILE A 109 3.25 -15.04 3.18
C ILE A 109 2.94 -15.21 1.69
N ASN A 110 1.67 -15.28 1.32
CA ASN A 110 1.23 -15.43 -0.07
C ASN A 110 1.68 -14.26 -0.95
N TYR A 111 1.61 -13.03 -0.43
CA TYR A 111 2.09 -11.83 -1.12
C TYR A 111 3.60 -11.91 -1.40
N ARG A 112 4.41 -12.22 -0.38
CA ARG A 112 5.87 -12.37 -0.51
C ARG A 112 6.21 -13.40 -1.58
N ASN A 113 5.57 -14.57 -1.54
CA ASN A 113 5.79 -15.64 -2.52
C ASN A 113 5.39 -15.20 -3.94
N LYS A 114 4.26 -14.49 -4.08
CA LYS A 114 3.82 -13.92 -5.35
C LYS A 114 4.84 -12.91 -5.89
N TYR A 115 5.35 -12.01 -5.06
CA TYR A 115 6.34 -11.00 -5.47
C TYR A 115 7.68 -11.65 -5.85
N ILE A 116 8.14 -12.65 -5.10
CA ILE A 116 9.34 -13.42 -5.45
C ILE A 116 9.16 -14.13 -6.81
N LYS A 117 7.99 -14.73 -7.05
CA LYS A 117 7.69 -15.37 -8.35
C LYS A 117 7.67 -14.34 -9.48
N TYR A 118 7.02 -13.20 -9.29
CA TYR A 118 6.99 -12.08 -10.23
C TYR A 118 8.42 -11.65 -10.59
N PHE A 119 9.28 -11.43 -9.58
CA PHE A 119 10.68 -11.08 -9.82
C PHE A 119 11.41 -12.17 -10.62
N LYS A 120 11.36 -13.42 -10.16
CA LYS A 120 12.09 -14.53 -10.80
C LYS A 120 11.70 -14.75 -12.26
N VAL A 121 10.40 -14.64 -12.57
CA VAL A 121 9.89 -14.84 -13.94
C VAL A 121 10.36 -13.73 -14.89
N ASN A 122 10.26 -12.47 -14.44
CA ASN A 122 10.58 -11.33 -15.29
C ASN A 122 12.09 -11.07 -15.36
N HIS A 123 12.82 -11.29 -14.24
CA HIS A 123 14.29 -11.18 -14.24
C HIS A 123 14.97 -12.11 -15.25
N LYS A 124 14.43 -13.32 -15.49
CA LYS A 124 14.95 -14.23 -16.54
C LYS A 124 14.84 -13.66 -17.95
N LYS A 125 13.92 -12.71 -18.18
CA LYS A 125 13.66 -12.07 -19.46
C LYS A 125 14.29 -10.67 -19.56
N ALA A 126 14.87 -10.18 -18.48
CA ALA A 126 15.49 -8.86 -18.44
C ALA A 126 16.85 -8.90 -19.12
N GLU A 127 17.18 -7.84 -19.87
CA GLU A 127 18.47 -7.68 -20.54
C GLU A 127 19.63 -7.50 -19.57
N GLU A 128 19.34 -6.90 -18.41
CA GLU A 128 20.33 -6.64 -17.37
C GLU A 128 20.01 -7.41 -16.08
N LYS A 129 21.06 -7.78 -15.36
CA LYS A 129 20.91 -8.35 -14.01
C LYS A 129 20.29 -7.32 -13.05
N LYS A 130 19.17 -7.66 -12.45
CA LYS A 130 18.48 -6.82 -11.45
C LYS A 130 18.60 -7.43 -10.06
N VAL A 131 18.67 -6.58 -9.05
CA VAL A 131 18.64 -6.99 -7.63
C VAL A 131 17.22 -6.87 -7.11
N MET A 132 16.70 -7.95 -6.52
CA MET A 132 15.33 -7.96 -6.00
C MET A 132 15.15 -6.91 -4.89
N LEU A 133 14.13 -6.09 -5.05
CA LEU A 133 13.68 -5.15 -4.01
C LEU A 133 13.08 -5.92 -2.82
N ASP A 134 12.91 -5.24 -1.68
CA ASP A 134 12.24 -5.85 -0.54
C ASP A 134 10.85 -6.39 -0.91
N THR A 135 10.42 -7.47 -0.27
CA THR A 135 9.18 -8.17 -0.60
C THR A 135 7.96 -7.65 0.17
N SER A 136 8.09 -6.55 0.90
CA SER A 136 6.98 -5.99 1.69
C SER A 136 5.99 -5.24 0.81
N PRO A 137 4.67 -5.40 1.00
CA PRO A 137 3.67 -4.64 0.27
C PRO A 137 3.77 -3.14 0.60
N ARG A 138 3.45 -2.30 -0.37
CA ARG A 138 3.31 -0.83 -0.18
C ARG A 138 1.86 -0.41 -0.01
N VAL A 139 0.94 -1.27 -0.38
CA VAL A 139 -0.50 -1.04 -0.29
C VAL A 139 -1.17 -2.30 0.25
N ILE A 140 -1.99 -2.15 1.27
CA ILE A 140 -2.73 -3.23 1.90
C ILE A 140 -4.20 -2.84 1.91
N LEU A 141 -5.02 -3.56 1.17
CA LEU A 141 -6.46 -3.38 1.06
C LEU A 141 -7.17 -4.40 1.94
N ILE A 142 -7.95 -3.93 2.90
CA ILE A 142 -8.68 -4.81 3.81
C ILE A 142 -10.17 -4.56 3.64
N GLN A 143 -10.88 -5.54 3.11
CA GLN A 143 -12.33 -5.44 2.85
C GLN A 143 -13.09 -5.17 4.15
N ASN A 144 -14.05 -4.26 4.10
CA ASN A 144 -14.82 -3.71 5.23
C ASN A 144 -14.03 -2.92 6.29
N VAL A 145 -12.72 -2.78 6.16
CA VAL A 145 -11.87 -2.01 7.07
C VAL A 145 -11.33 -0.75 6.41
N GLY A 146 -10.57 -0.90 5.31
CA GLY A 146 -9.96 0.24 4.62
C GLY A 146 -8.61 -0.10 3.99
N MET A 147 -7.80 0.92 3.78
CA MET A 147 -6.47 0.82 3.18
C MET A 147 -5.40 1.25 4.18
N PHE A 148 -4.32 0.47 4.24
CA PHE A 148 -3.06 0.90 4.81
C PHE A 148 -2.02 1.06 3.70
N SER A 149 -1.47 2.26 3.57
CA SER A 149 -0.31 2.51 2.72
C SER A 149 0.97 2.50 3.57
N VAL A 150 2.08 2.08 2.97
CA VAL A 150 3.30 1.69 3.66
C VAL A 150 4.49 2.46 3.07
N GLY A 151 5.30 3.05 3.92
CA GLY A 151 6.53 3.75 3.56
C GLY A 151 7.63 3.52 4.58
N LYS A 152 8.84 3.94 4.25
CA LYS A 152 9.95 3.97 5.19
C LYS A 152 9.87 5.16 6.14
N ASP A 153 9.18 6.20 5.71
CA ASP A 153 8.83 7.41 6.46
C ASP A 153 7.33 7.73 6.22
N LEU A 154 6.78 8.65 6.99
CA LEU A 154 5.38 9.08 6.85
C LEU A 154 5.11 9.70 5.49
N LYS A 155 6.07 10.47 4.93
CA LYS A 155 5.94 11.07 3.60
C LYS A 155 5.79 10.00 2.52
N GLY A 156 6.62 8.96 2.56
CA GLY A 156 6.55 7.83 1.63
C GLY A 156 5.23 7.05 1.76
N ALA A 157 4.77 6.82 3.00
CA ALA A 157 3.48 6.18 3.24
C ALA A 157 2.30 7.02 2.69
N LYS A 158 2.32 8.34 2.89
CA LYS A 158 1.30 9.25 2.34
C LYS A 158 1.29 9.26 0.82
N ILE A 159 2.47 9.35 0.17
CA ILE A 159 2.58 9.30 -1.30
C ILE A 159 2.00 7.99 -1.85
N ALA A 160 2.35 6.84 -1.26
CA ALA A 160 1.78 5.56 -1.68
C ALA A 160 0.24 5.54 -1.53
N GLY A 161 -0.29 6.19 -0.49
CA GLY A 161 -1.72 6.38 -0.29
C GLY A 161 -2.37 7.23 -1.37
N ASP A 162 -1.80 8.39 -1.70
CA ASP A 162 -2.31 9.32 -2.73
C ASP A 162 -2.37 8.65 -4.11
N LEU A 163 -1.29 7.98 -4.49
CA LEU A 163 -1.21 7.21 -5.73
C LEU A 163 -2.24 6.08 -5.78
N THR A 164 -2.45 5.38 -4.66
CA THR A 164 -3.44 4.31 -4.59
C THR A 164 -4.87 4.84 -4.70
N GLU A 165 -5.18 5.99 -4.10
CA GLU A 165 -6.49 6.62 -4.29
C GLU A 165 -6.75 7.01 -5.75
N THR A 166 -5.73 7.54 -6.43
CA THR A 166 -5.81 7.85 -7.86
C THR A 166 -6.02 6.58 -8.68
N ASN A 167 -5.22 5.52 -8.42
CA ASN A 167 -5.38 4.22 -9.07
C ASN A 167 -6.79 3.64 -8.85
N ALA A 168 -7.30 3.71 -7.61
CA ALA A 168 -8.63 3.21 -7.27
C ALA A 168 -9.74 3.92 -8.06
N ARG A 169 -9.64 5.25 -8.25
CA ARG A 169 -10.60 6.01 -9.06
C ARG A 169 -10.55 5.60 -10.52
N VAL A 170 -9.36 5.58 -11.11
CA VAL A 170 -9.17 5.22 -12.53
C VAL A 170 -9.65 3.80 -12.78
N ILE A 171 -9.19 2.83 -12.00
CA ILE A 171 -9.57 1.41 -12.17
C ILE A 171 -11.08 1.24 -11.99
N SER A 172 -11.69 1.86 -10.97
CA SER A 172 -13.14 1.78 -10.77
C SER A 172 -13.92 2.33 -11.96
N SER A 173 -13.52 3.49 -12.48
CA SER A 173 -14.19 4.10 -13.63
C SER A 173 -14.09 3.23 -14.89
N VAL A 174 -12.97 2.54 -15.09
CA VAL A 174 -12.81 1.61 -16.21
C VAL A 174 -13.63 0.34 -16.00
N GLU A 175 -13.59 -0.26 -14.80
CA GLU A 175 -14.34 -1.49 -14.48
C GLU A 175 -15.88 -1.26 -14.53
N GLU A 176 -16.34 -0.02 -14.41
CA GLU A 176 -17.76 0.33 -14.62
C GLU A 176 -18.20 0.33 -16.09
N THR A 177 -17.27 0.45 -17.01
CA THR A 177 -17.57 0.54 -18.46
C THR A 177 -17.01 -0.64 -19.24
N SER A 178 -15.88 -1.19 -18.81
CA SER A 178 -15.16 -2.30 -19.45
C SER A 178 -14.29 -3.02 -18.42
N ALA A 179 -13.49 -3.99 -18.85
CA ALA A 179 -12.50 -4.60 -17.99
C ALA A 179 -11.20 -3.77 -17.98
N TYR A 180 -10.71 -3.41 -16.81
CA TYR A 180 -9.42 -2.74 -16.69
C TYR A 180 -8.29 -3.61 -17.23
N LYS A 181 -7.50 -3.05 -18.12
CA LYS A 181 -6.29 -3.64 -18.69
C LYS A 181 -5.12 -2.68 -18.49
N PHE A 182 -3.96 -3.23 -18.31
CA PHE A 182 -2.73 -2.49 -18.13
C PHE A 182 -1.65 -3.03 -19.09
N ILE A 183 -0.46 -2.41 -19.11
CA ILE A 183 0.68 -2.88 -19.89
C ILE A 183 1.08 -4.30 -19.46
N PRO A 184 1.78 -5.05 -20.31
CA PRO A 184 2.29 -6.38 -19.96
C PRO A 184 3.11 -6.37 -18.67
N GLU A 185 3.06 -7.46 -17.92
CA GLU A 185 3.78 -7.59 -16.64
C GLU A 185 5.29 -7.38 -16.80
N LYS A 186 5.86 -7.79 -17.94
CA LYS A 186 7.28 -7.56 -18.28
C LYS A 186 7.59 -6.06 -18.33
N ASP A 187 6.77 -5.28 -19.04
CA ASP A 187 7.01 -3.84 -19.22
C ASP A 187 6.85 -3.10 -17.88
N LEU A 188 5.90 -3.54 -17.06
CA LEU A 188 5.75 -3.02 -15.69
C LEU A 188 6.96 -3.34 -14.81
N PHE A 189 7.53 -4.55 -14.96
CA PHE A 189 8.77 -4.96 -14.29
C PHE A 189 9.95 -4.11 -14.74
N ASP A 190 10.09 -3.84 -16.03
CA ASP A 190 11.17 -3.02 -16.57
C ASP A 190 11.14 -1.60 -15.99
N VAL A 191 9.94 -1.00 -15.80
CA VAL A 191 9.78 0.29 -15.13
C VAL A 191 10.09 0.20 -13.64
N GLU A 192 9.57 -0.82 -12.92
CA GLU A 192 9.84 -0.99 -11.48
C GLU A 192 11.34 -1.12 -11.18
N TYR A 193 12.08 -1.82 -12.04
CA TYR A 193 13.51 -2.11 -11.86
C TYR A 193 14.42 -1.21 -12.69
N TRP A 194 13.88 -0.17 -13.32
CA TRP A 194 14.70 0.79 -14.04
C TRP A 194 15.52 1.64 -13.06
N SER A 195 16.84 1.68 -13.28
CA SER A 195 17.77 2.34 -12.37
C SER A 195 17.47 3.83 -12.16
N LEU A 196 17.06 4.53 -13.22
CA LEU A 196 16.70 5.95 -13.14
C LEU A 196 15.41 6.17 -12.34
N GLU A 197 14.42 5.29 -12.46
CA GLU A 197 13.20 5.36 -11.66
C GLU A 197 13.48 5.04 -10.20
N GLN A 198 14.29 4.03 -9.91
CA GLN A 198 14.71 3.70 -8.54
C GLN A 198 15.54 4.82 -7.91
N ALA A 199 16.35 5.54 -8.68
CA ALA A 199 17.12 6.68 -8.19
C ALA A 199 16.23 7.80 -7.63
N LYS A 200 15.03 8.03 -8.20
CA LYS A 200 14.06 9.04 -7.71
C LYS A 200 13.59 8.78 -6.26
N ILE A 201 13.65 7.52 -5.80
CA ILE A 201 13.17 7.13 -4.47
C ILE A 201 14.30 6.73 -3.52
N LYS A 202 15.53 6.59 -4.04
CA LYS A 202 16.67 6.18 -3.23
C LYS A 202 17.05 7.32 -2.27
N LYS A 203 17.04 7.01 -0.98
CA LYS A 203 17.50 7.91 0.08
C LYS A 203 18.57 7.20 0.90
N LYS A 204 19.49 7.97 1.51
CA LYS A 204 20.38 7.44 2.52
C LYS A 204 19.54 6.96 3.71
N LYS A 205 19.74 5.70 4.12
CA LYS A 205 19.07 5.14 5.31
C LYS A 205 19.48 5.95 6.54
N GLN A 206 18.49 6.42 7.29
CA GLN A 206 18.71 7.11 8.56
C GLN A 206 18.66 6.11 9.72
N LEU A 207 19.33 6.45 10.83
CA LEU A 207 19.50 5.55 11.99
C LEU A 207 18.16 5.05 12.56
N LEU A 208 17.19 5.96 12.64
CA LEU A 208 15.85 5.69 13.22
C LEU A 208 14.74 5.63 12.17
N GLU A 209 15.09 5.43 10.90
CA GLU A 209 14.09 5.29 9.81
C GLU A 209 13.07 4.20 10.15
N GLY A 210 11.77 4.53 10.03
CA GLY A 210 10.66 3.62 10.33
C GLY A 210 10.34 3.45 11.81
N ASN A 211 11.07 4.11 12.72
CA ASN A 211 10.72 4.14 14.13
C ASN A 211 9.66 5.22 14.41
N VAL A 212 8.81 4.95 15.40
CA VAL A 212 7.90 5.93 16.00
C VAL A 212 8.32 6.15 17.44
N VAL A 213 8.54 7.39 17.81
CA VAL A 213 8.94 7.83 19.16
C VAL A 213 7.83 8.69 19.73
N VAL A 214 7.45 8.44 20.96
CA VAL A 214 6.49 9.26 21.70
C VAL A 214 7.26 10.03 22.77
N ILE A 215 7.08 11.36 22.80
CA ILE A 215 7.73 12.26 23.75
C ILE A 215 6.66 12.94 24.60
N THR A 216 6.69 12.72 25.90
CA THR A 216 5.86 13.45 26.89
C THR A 216 6.61 14.67 27.39
N GLY A 217 5.91 15.72 27.80
CA GLY A 217 6.55 17.00 28.17
C GLY A 217 7.24 17.68 26.99
N SER A 218 6.64 17.56 25.81
CA SER A 218 7.27 17.90 24.51
C SER A 218 7.41 19.41 24.28
N THR A 219 6.65 20.26 24.98
CA THR A 219 6.75 21.74 24.89
C THR A 219 7.83 22.30 25.80
N GLY A 220 8.34 21.50 26.78
CA GLY A 220 9.47 21.90 27.60
C GLY A 220 10.78 21.87 26.83
N THR A 221 11.78 22.61 27.32
CA THR A 221 13.10 22.75 26.66
C THR A 221 13.74 21.40 26.33
N ILE A 222 13.77 20.48 27.28
CA ILE A 222 14.36 19.14 27.09
C ILE A 222 13.55 18.34 26.08
N GLY A 223 12.22 18.32 26.18
CA GLY A 223 11.32 17.60 25.27
C GLY A 223 11.47 18.07 23.84
N PHE A 224 11.53 19.39 23.63
CA PHE A 224 11.68 19.98 22.31
C PHE A 224 13.05 19.69 21.66
N GLU A 225 14.14 19.77 22.39
CA GLU A 225 15.46 19.41 21.88
C GLU A 225 15.55 17.90 21.59
N THR A 226 14.96 17.07 22.44
CA THR A 226 14.81 15.63 22.21
C THR A 226 14.06 15.35 20.91
N TYR A 227 12.96 16.05 20.67
CA TYR A 227 12.22 15.97 19.40
C TYR A 227 13.10 16.26 18.19
N LYS A 228 13.84 17.38 18.21
CA LYS A 228 14.72 17.76 17.10
C LYS A 228 15.76 16.65 16.82
N MET A 229 16.33 16.10 17.87
CA MET A 229 17.35 15.04 17.76
C MET A 229 16.76 13.77 17.12
N PHE A 230 15.62 13.27 17.61
CA PHE A 230 14.97 12.09 17.02
C PHE A 230 14.55 12.31 15.56
N LYS A 231 14.04 13.52 15.24
CA LYS A 231 13.69 13.88 13.83
C LYS A 231 14.93 13.90 12.94
N SER A 232 16.06 14.42 13.40
CA SER A 232 17.29 14.45 12.62
C SER A 232 17.83 13.05 12.30
N TYR A 233 17.57 12.06 13.14
CA TYR A 233 17.88 10.64 12.90
C TYR A 233 16.82 9.88 12.10
N GLY A 234 15.75 10.55 11.65
CA GLY A 234 14.73 9.98 10.77
C GLY A 234 13.57 9.27 11.46
N ALA A 235 13.37 9.47 12.77
CA ALA A 235 12.21 8.95 13.46
C ALA A 235 10.94 9.76 13.10
N GLU A 236 9.79 9.09 13.13
CA GLU A 236 8.49 9.77 13.23
C GLU A 236 8.19 10.02 14.70
N VAL A 237 7.89 11.26 15.06
CA VAL A 237 7.74 11.66 16.46
C VAL A 237 6.32 12.10 16.73
N VAL A 238 5.74 11.56 17.80
CA VAL A 238 4.46 11.96 18.39
C VAL A 238 4.76 12.78 19.65
N LEU A 239 4.27 14.00 19.68
CA LEU A 239 4.46 14.92 20.80
C LEU A 239 3.21 14.88 21.68
N LEU A 240 3.40 14.65 22.98
CA LEU A 240 2.35 14.70 23.99
C LEU A 240 2.72 15.74 25.06
N ASP A 241 1.75 16.59 25.39
CA ASP A 241 1.86 17.57 26.46
C ASP A 241 0.50 17.85 27.09
N ASN A 242 0.49 18.49 28.26
CA ASN A 242 -0.73 18.93 28.93
C ASN A 242 -1.12 20.32 28.47
#